data_0c017759637216e28d8d2a94da773e76
#
_entry.id   0c017759637216e28d8d2a94da773e76
#
_cell.length_a   1.000
_cell.length_b   1.000
_cell.length_c   1.000
_cell.angle_alpha   90.00
_cell.angle_beta   90.00
_cell.angle_gamma   90.00
#
_symmetry.space_group_name_H-M   'P 1'
#
loop_
_entity.id
_entity.type
_entity.pdbx_description
1 polymer ?
#
loop_
_entity_poly.entity_id
_entity_poly.type
_entity_poly.pdbx_seq_one_letter_code
_entity_poly.pdbx_strand_id
1 'polypeptide(L)'
;MPFNLPGTLVPLHLLVNPRLVVPSVVVRDIRQLDFFELRKAGYRGAVFDKDNCLTLPHRDQLVPELTDAWRECRKTFGEGNVLIVSNSAGTRVDPGEIQAESVTFHLRAPVLRHSAFKPSYSCISSLRTYFSSLPAPIRDDELIVVGDRIFTDVVMANRMAKRRPKRDASTPTNSEESAEKLQQSSIPATPDAASTKNLRTGPLSVWTTGVWERESTGMRSLEKSFMGGIRRYISADNGVEAKGGDISRFIRPDPVSEDVSKVERESFVRRLWNRVRRT
;
A
#
# COMPACT_ATOMS: atom_id res chain seq x y z
N MET A 1 -0.05 18.23 -19.27
CA MET A 1 0.42 17.52 -18.04
C MET A 1 1.93 17.53 -18.05
N PRO A 2 2.61 17.83 -16.93
CA PRO A 2 4.06 17.75 -16.87
C PRO A 2 4.51 16.31 -17.04
N PHE A 3 5.60 16.13 -17.77
CA PHE A 3 6.14 14.81 -18.10
C PHE A 3 6.82 14.18 -16.86
N ASN A 4 6.31 13.04 -16.40
CA ASN A 4 6.87 12.32 -15.26
C ASN A 4 8.03 11.41 -15.71
N LEU A 5 9.21 12.00 -15.93
CA LEU A 5 10.41 11.28 -16.33
C LEU A 5 10.77 10.11 -15.39
N PRO A 6 10.73 10.25 -14.05
CA PRO A 6 10.97 9.13 -13.15
C PRO A 6 10.03 7.96 -13.34
N GLY A 7 8.75 8.22 -13.68
CA GLY A 7 7.76 7.17 -13.96
C GLY A 7 7.99 6.50 -15.32
N THR A 8 8.37 7.26 -16.34
CA THR A 8 8.64 6.73 -17.69
C THR A 8 9.92 5.90 -17.79
N LEU A 9 10.89 6.12 -16.90
CA LEU A 9 12.11 5.30 -16.83
C LEU A 9 11.93 3.98 -16.05
N VAL A 10 10.78 3.80 -15.37
CA VAL A 10 10.50 2.56 -14.64
C VAL A 10 10.59 1.31 -15.53
N PRO A 11 10.05 1.26 -16.77
CA PRO A 11 10.16 0.11 -17.64
C PRO A 11 11.61 -0.35 -17.86
N LEU A 12 12.58 0.56 -17.96
CA LEU A 12 14.00 0.22 -18.10
C LEU A 12 14.55 -0.42 -16.81
N HIS A 13 14.16 0.05 -15.65
CA HIS A 13 14.54 -0.55 -14.38
C HIS A 13 13.92 -1.95 -14.18
N LEU A 14 12.80 -2.24 -14.84
CA LEU A 14 12.12 -3.53 -14.73
C LEU A 14 12.86 -4.66 -15.46
N LEU A 15 13.64 -4.33 -16.47
CA LEU A 15 14.54 -5.30 -17.12
C LEU A 15 15.58 -5.86 -16.12
N VAL A 16 15.95 -5.05 -15.13
CA VAL A 16 16.94 -5.43 -14.09
C VAL A 16 16.27 -5.99 -12.83
N ASN A 17 15.09 -5.50 -12.48
CA ASN A 17 14.38 -5.93 -11.27
C ASN A 17 12.84 -5.91 -11.45
N PRO A 18 12.26 -6.96 -12.03
CA PRO A 18 10.82 -7.05 -12.28
C PRO A 18 9.98 -7.08 -10.99
N ARG A 19 10.58 -7.44 -9.84
CA ARG A 19 9.88 -7.46 -8.54
C ARG A 19 9.47 -6.08 -8.05
N LEU A 20 10.02 -5.00 -8.60
CA LEU A 20 9.65 -3.63 -8.24
C LEU A 20 8.19 -3.28 -8.54
N VAL A 21 7.55 -3.96 -9.47
CA VAL A 21 6.15 -3.70 -9.84
C VAL A 21 5.16 -4.67 -9.21
N VAL A 22 5.64 -5.63 -8.41
CA VAL A 22 4.76 -6.62 -7.78
C VAL A 22 4.21 -6.04 -6.49
N PRO A 23 2.89 -5.77 -6.39
CA PRO A 23 2.28 -5.35 -5.15
C PRO A 23 2.23 -6.50 -4.14
N SER A 24 2.33 -6.18 -2.86
CA SER A 24 2.13 -7.15 -1.78
C SER A 24 0.65 -7.52 -1.64
N VAL A 25 -0.24 -6.54 -1.81
CA VAL A 25 -1.69 -6.69 -1.67
C VAL A 25 -2.37 -6.06 -2.88
N VAL A 26 -3.42 -6.71 -3.38
CA VAL A 26 -4.28 -6.18 -4.44
C VAL A 26 -5.71 -6.15 -3.93
N VAL A 27 -6.32 -4.98 -3.97
CA VAL A 27 -7.70 -4.75 -3.55
C VAL A 27 -8.44 -3.94 -4.60
N ARG A 28 -9.77 -3.92 -4.56
CA ARG A 28 -10.55 -3.03 -5.41
C ARG A 28 -10.39 -1.58 -4.97
N ASP A 29 -10.60 -1.31 -3.69
CA ASP A 29 -10.43 -0.01 -3.06
C ASP A 29 -10.17 -0.16 -1.55
N ILE A 30 -10.04 0.94 -0.84
CA ILE A 30 -9.66 0.96 0.59
C ILE A 30 -10.70 0.34 1.52
N ARG A 31 -11.95 0.11 1.09
CA ARG A 31 -13.00 -0.55 1.89
C ARG A 31 -12.68 -2.01 2.16
N GLN A 32 -11.88 -2.63 1.27
CA GLN A 32 -11.42 -4.00 1.45
C GLN A 32 -10.22 -4.11 2.43
N LEU A 33 -9.65 -3.00 2.90
CA LEU A 33 -8.53 -3.05 3.86
C LEU A 33 -9.05 -3.14 5.29
N ASP A 34 -8.52 -4.09 6.05
CA ASP A 34 -8.71 -4.15 7.49
C ASP A 34 -7.61 -3.35 8.19
N PHE A 35 -7.91 -2.08 8.48
CA PHE A 35 -6.95 -1.19 9.12
C PHE A 35 -6.62 -1.61 10.55
N PHE A 36 -7.56 -2.25 11.25
CA PHE A 36 -7.33 -2.75 12.60
C PHE A 36 -6.33 -3.91 12.60
N GLU A 37 -6.51 -4.90 11.71
CA GLU A 37 -5.57 -6.01 11.58
C GLU A 37 -4.20 -5.54 11.05
N LEU A 38 -4.15 -4.54 10.19
CA LEU A 38 -2.90 -3.88 9.78
C LEU A 38 -2.19 -3.23 10.97
N ARG A 39 -2.93 -2.50 11.81
CA ARG A 39 -2.38 -1.88 13.03
C ARG A 39 -1.87 -2.92 14.00
N LYS A 40 -2.64 -3.97 14.26
CA LYS A 40 -2.28 -5.10 15.11
C LYS A 40 -1.04 -5.84 14.60
N ALA A 41 -0.88 -5.92 13.28
CA ALA A 41 0.31 -6.48 12.66
C ALA A 41 1.55 -5.56 12.79
N GLY A 42 1.43 -4.36 13.36
CA GLY A 42 2.53 -3.44 13.64
C GLY A 42 2.77 -2.39 12.56
N TYR A 43 1.85 -2.21 11.61
CA TYR A 43 1.87 -1.02 10.75
C TYR A 43 1.37 0.18 11.55
N ARG A 44 2.14 1.28 11.51
CA ARG A 44 1.90 2.46 12.35
C ARG A 44 1.54 3.69 11.54
N GLY A 45 1.83 3.70 10.24
CA GLY A 45 1.52 4.79 9.34
C GLY A 45 1.00 4.32 7.99
N ALA A 46 0.31 5.23 7.30
CA ALA A 46 -0.29 4.97 6.01
C ALA A 46 -0.02 6.11 5.03
N VAL A 47 0.35 5.76 3.82
CA VAL A 47 0.59 6.66 2.70
C VAL A 47 -0.42 6.36 1.61
N PHE A 48 -1.14 7.37 1.16
CA PHE A 48 -2.15 7.21 0.11
C PHE A 48 -1.86 8.09 -1.10
N ASP A 49 -2.10 7.56 -2.29
CA ASP A 49 -2.30 8.40 -3.46
C ASP A 49 -3.65 9.12 -3.39
N LYS A 50 -3.79 10.20 -4.15
CA LYS A 50 -5.00 11.02 -4.21
C LYS A 50 -5.94 10.56 -5.34
N ASP A 51 -5.48 10.75 -6.57
CA ASP A 51 -6.31 10.63 -7.76
C ASP A 51 -6.66 9.17 -8.06
N ASN A 52 -7.94 8.85 -8.28
CA ASN A 52 -8.48 7.49 -8.45
C ASN A 52 -8.25 6.51 -7.29
N CYS A 53 -7.56 6.93 -6.24
CA CYS A 53 -7.38 6.16 -5.00
C CYS A 53 -8.38 6.60 -3.92
N LEU A 54 -8.37 7.90 -3.57
CA LEU A 54 -9.27 8.51 -2.58
C LEU A 54 -10.28 9.48 -3.20
N THR A 55 -9.90 10.14 -4.28
CA THR A 55 -10.71 11.16 -4.96
C THR A 55 -10.93 10.77 -6.41
N LEU A 56 -11.91 11.41 -7.05
CA LEU A 56 -11.94 11.43 -8.51
C LEU A 56 -10.71 12.18 -9.04
N PRO A 57 -10.23 11.87 -10.25
CA PRO A 57 -9.14 12.61 -10.87
C PRO A 57 -9.40 14.12 -10.89
N HIS A 58 -8.38 14.89 -10.54
CA HIS A 58 -8.44 16.36 -10.49
C HIS A 58 -9.51 16.93 -9.53
N ARG A 59 -10.07 16.11 -8.65
CA ARG A 59 -10.94 16.55 -7.56
C ARG A 59 -10.20 16.45 -6.24
N ASP A 60 -10.62 17.25 -5.27
CA ASP A 60 -9.98 17.31 -3.95
C ASP A 60 -10.86 16.69 -2.86
N GLN A 61 -12.10 16.34 -3.20
CA GLN A 61 -13.06 15.75 -2.29
C GLN A 61 -12.98 14.23 -2.31
N LEU A 62 -13.13 13.64 -1.12
CA LEU A 62 -13.22 12.20 -0.97
C LEU A 62 -14.39 11.63 -1.76
N VAL A 63 -14.19 10.50 -2.42
CA VAL A 63 -15.27 9.71 -3.01
C VAL A 63 -16.23 9.30 -1.89
N PRO A 64 -17.55 9.60 -1.99
CA PRO A 64 -18.50 9.41 -0.89
C PRO A 64 -18.52 7.98 -0.35
N GLU A 65 -18.40 6.98 -1.23
CA GLU A 65 -18.40 5.56 -0.89
C GLU A 65 -17.23 5.14 0.00
N LEU A 66 -16.16 5.93 0.04
CA LEU A 66 -14.97 5.67 0.86
C LEU A 66 -15.03 6.30 2.25
N THR A 67 -16.07 7.07 2.56
CA THR A 67 -16.14 7.92 3.77
C THR A 67 -15.90 7.14 5.05
N ASP A 68 -16.54 5.99 5.21
CA ASP A 68 -16.44 5.20 6.43
C ASP A 68 -15.08 4.51 6.55
N ALA A 69 -14.58 3.92 5.47
CA ALA A 69 -13.26 3.29 5.44
C ALA A 69 -12.14 4.33 5.68
N TRP A 70 -12.28 5.52 5.11
CA TRP A 70 -11.34 6.61 5.34
C TRP A 70 -11.34 7.11 6.79
N ARG A 71 -12.52 7.22 7.39
CA ARG A 71 -12.67 7.58 8.82
C ARG A 71 -12.06 6.51 9.71
N GLU A 72 -12.30 5.23 9.43
CA GLU A 72 -11.70 4.10 10.13
C GLU A 72 -10.17 4.14 10.04
N CYS A 73 -9.62 4.33 8.84
CA CYS A 73 -8.19 4.43 8.61
C CYS A 73 -7.55 5.51 9.49
N ARG A 74 -8.08 6.74 9.43
CA ARG A 74 -7.54 7.87 10.22
C ARG A 74 -7.67 7.65 11.72
N LYS A 75 -8.78 7.05 12.18
CA LYS A 75 -8.96 6.71 13.60
C LYS A 75 -7.96 5.65 14.06
N THR A 76 -7.68 4.65 13.22
CA THR A 76 -6.81 3.51 13.55
C THR A 76 -5.35 3.89 13.62
N PHE A 77 -4.86 4.66 12.64
CA PHE A 77 -3.46 5.08 12.62
C PHE A 77 -3.19 6.32 13.47
N GLY A 78 -4.17 7.19 13.63
CA GLY A 78 -4.07 8.44 14.35
C GLY A 78 -3.69 9.62 13.46
N GLU A 79 -3.91 10.81 14.00
CA GLU A 79 -3.64 12.08 13.32
C GLU A 79 -2.14 12.24 13.06
N GLY A 80 -1.77 12.70 11.86
CA GLY A 80 -0.38 12.85 11.43
C GLY A 80 0.28 11.55 10.94
N ASN A 81 -0.24 10.38 11.27
CA ASN A 81 0.30 9.10 10.82
C ASN A 81 -0.29 8.62 9.48
N VAL A 82 -1.25 9.37 8.94
CA VAL A 82 -1.81 9.18 7.60
C VAL A 82 -1.39 10.35 6.73
N LEU A 83 -0.73 10.08 5.60
CA LEU A 83 -0.15 11.07 4.71
C LEU A 83 -0.63 10.85 3.28
N ILE A 84 -0.97 11.93 2.59
CA ILE A 84 -1.30 11.91 1.17
C ILE A 84 -0.07 12.31 0.37
N VAL A 85 0.26 11.52 -0.67
CA VAL A 85 1.38 11.79 -1.58
C VAL A 85 0.87 11.73 -3.01
N SER A 86 0.74 12.89 -3.64
CA SER A 86 0.20 13.05 -5.00
C SER A 86 1.28 13.54 -5.96
N ASN A 87 1.12 13.26 -7.26
CA ASN A 87 1.93 13.86 -8.31
C ASN A 87 1.34 15.20 -8.83
N SER A 88 0.24 15.65 -8.25
CA SER A 88 -0.37 16.96 -8.51
C SER A 88 -0.28 17.86 -7.27
N ALA A 89 -1.06 17.59 -6.24
CA ALA A 89 -1.11 18.37 -5.01
C ALA A 89 0.21 18.31 -4.23
N GLY A 90 0.70 19.44 -3.76
CA GLY A 90 1.94 19.57 -2.98
C GLY A 90 3.23 19.40 -3.78
N THR A 91 3.15 19.49 -5.10
CA THR A 91 4.32 19.44 -6.00
C THR A 91 4.59 20.81 -6.63
N ARG A 92 5.64 20.90 -7.46
CA ARG A 92 5.96 22.14 -8.23
C ARG A 92 4.85 22.57 -9.20
N VAL A 93 3.92 21.67 -9.53
CA VAL A 93 2.79 21.96 -10.43
C VAL A 93 1.53 22.41 -9.67
N ASP A 94 1.63 22.58 -8.36
CA ASP A 94 0.61 23.12 -7.46
C ASP A 94 1.02 24.56 -7.04
N PRO A 95 0.72 25.59 -7.85
CA PRO A 95 1.12 26.95 -7.55
C PRO A 95 0.49 27.44 -6.26
N GLY A 96 1.32 27.96 -5.35
CA GLY A 96 0.86 28.43 -4.04
C GLY A 96 0.36 27.34 -3.11
N GLU A 97 0.55 26.05 -3.48
CA GLU A 97 0.11 24.88 -2.69
C GLU A 97 -1.42 24.84 -2.44
N ILE A 98 -2.19 25.53 -3.29
CA ILE A 98 -3.65 25.69 -3.15
C ILE A 98 -4.34 24.32 -3.19
N GLN A 99 -3.92 23.46 -4.10
CA GLN A 99 -4.49 22.10 -4.19
C GLN A 99 -4.13 21.25 -2.96
N ALA A 100 -2.90 21.35 -2.46
CA ALA A 100 -2.48 20.67 -1.25
C ALA A 100 -3.30 21.08 -0.03
N GLU A 101 -3.59 22.36 0.11
CA GLU A 101 -4.43 22.90 1.18
C GLU A 101 -5.88 22.41 1.04
N SER A 102 -6.45 22.50 -0.16
CA SER A 102 -7.79 22.04 -0.47
C SER A 102 -7.96 20.55 -0.14
N VAL A 103 -7.02 19.70 -0.58
CA VAL A 103 -7.00 18.26 -0.28
C VAL A 103 -6.87 18.00 1.22
N THR A 104 -5.97 18.74 1.91
CA THR A 104 -5.79 18.62 3.36
C THR A 104 -7.08 18.94 4.10
N PHE A 105 -7.78 19.99 3.68
CA PHE A 105 -9.07 20.38 4.28
C PHE A 105 -10.14 19.32 4.07
N HIS A 106 -10.35 18.84 2.85
CA HIS A 106 -11.42 17.90 2.51
C HIS A 106 -11.14 16.48 3.04
N LEU A 107 -9.91 16.01 2.97
CA LEU A 107 -9.55 14.66 3.42
C LEU A 107 -9.13 14.62 4.89
N ARG A 108 -8.91 15.78 5.52
CA ARG A 108 -8.44 15.92 6.91
C ARG A 108 -7.20 15.05 7.17
N ALA A 109 -6.28 15.09 6.26
CA ALA A 109 -4.98 14.43 6.33
C ALA A 109 -3.94 15.30 5.62
N PRO A 110 -2.70 15.40 6.14
CA PRO A 110 -1.67 16.23 5.52
C PRO A 110 -1.31 15.71 4.13
N VAL A 111 -0.94 16.64 3.25
CA VAL A 111 -0.39 16.37 1.92
C VAL A 111 1.12 16.62 1.96
N LEU A 112 1.91 15.65 1.51
CA LEU A 112 3.37 15.79 1.42
C LEU A 112 3.74 16.86 0.40
N ARG A 113 4.58 17.83 0.81
CA ARG A 113 5.20 18.79 -0.10
C ARG A 113 6.50 18.18 -0.61
N HIS A 114 6.62 18.05 -1.92
CA HIS A 114 7.82 17.51 -2.54
C HIS A 114 8.05 18.05 -3.95
N SER A 115 9.31 18.18 -4.34
CA SER A 115 9.69 18.78 -5.61
C SER A 115 9.73 17.80 -6.78
N ALA A 116 9.88 16.51 -6.52
CA ALA A 116 10.05 15.49 -7.54
C ALA A 116 8.93 14.44 -7.48
N PHE A 117 8.41 14.06 -8.63
CA PHE A 117 7.28 13.13 -8.75
C PHE A 117 7.60 11.72 -8.22
N LYS A 118 6.56 11.03 -7.74
CA LYS A 118 6.63 9.58 -7.51
C LYS A 118 7.03 8.85 -8.81
N PRO A 119 7.87 7.84 -8.79
CA PRO A 119 8.50 7.17 -7.67
C PRO A 119 9.97 7.58 -7.45
N SER A 120 10.30 8.86 -7.55
CA SER A 120 11.69 9.34 -7.39
C SER A 120 12.24 9.12 -5.98
N TYR A 121 13.56 8.95 -5.86
CA TYR A 121 14.22 8.84 -4.56
C TYR A 121 14.12 10.14 -3.74
N SER A 122 14.02 11.31 -4.40
CA SER A 122 13.79 12.58 -3.72
C SER A 122 12.42 12.62 -3.04
N CYS A 123 11.36 12.14 -3.71
CA CYS A 123 10.04 12.01 -3.09
C CYS A 123 10.09 11.02 -1.91
N ILE A 124 10.76 9.88 -2.05
CA ILE A 124 10.95 8.90 -0.97
C ILE A 124 11.71 9.53 0.22
N SER A 125 12.73 10.33 -0.04
CA SER A 125 13.48 11.04 1.01
C SER A 125 12.58 12.02 1.77
N SER A 126 11.77 12.82 1.07
CA SER A 126 10.80 13.72 1.71
C SER A 126 9.78 12.97 2.57
N LEU A 127 9.29 11.83 2.08
CA LEU A 127 8.38 10.96 2.82
C LEU A 127 9.03 10.42 4.10
N ARG A 128 10.26 9.94 4.02
CA ARG A 128 11.03 9.47 5.19
C ARG A 128 11.27 10.59 6.20
N THR A 129 11.62 11.79 5.72
CA THR A 129 11.79 12.97 6.58
C THR A 129 10.50 13.28 7.33
N TYR A 130 9.34 13.24 6.66
CA TYR A 130 8.05 13.44 7.31
C TYR A 130 7.83 12.44 8.45
N PHE A 131 7.92 11.13 8.17
CA PHE A 131 7.65 10.11 9.18
C PHE A 131 8.69 10.03 10.29
N SER A 132 9.93 10.44 10.02
CA SER A 132 10.98 10.51 11.04
C SER A 132 10.85 11.74 11.94
N SER A 133 10.17 12.81 11.48
CA SER A 133 9.95 14.03 12.27
C SER A 133 8.75 13.96 13.22
N LEU A 134 7.96 12.90 13.14
CA LEU A 134 6.82 12.71 14.04
C LEU A 134 7.28 12.51 15.49
N PRO A 135 6.46 12.88 16.50
CA PRO A 135 6.77 12.65 17.91
C PRO A 135 7.12 11.18 18.23
N ALA A 136 6.49 10.25 17.51
CA ALA A 136 6.84 8.83 17.53
C ALA A 136 7.26 8.40 16.12
N PRO A 137 8.56 8.48 15.76
CA PRO A 137 9.04 8.19 14.42
C PRO A 137 8.58 6.83 13.88
N ILE A 138 8.23 6.80 12.59
CA ILE A 138 7.72 5.61 11.91
C ILE A 138 8.73 5.21 10.83
N ARG A 139 9.12 3.94 10.84
CA ARG A 139 10.09 3.38 9.88
C ARG A 139 9.37 2.89 8.62
N ASP A 140 10.14 2.70 7.55
CA ASP A 140 9.64 2.20 6.26
C ASP A 140 8.86 0.87 6.42
N ASP A 141 9.34 -0.05 7.25
CA ASP A 141 8.72 -1.35 7.49
C ASP A 141 7.44 -1.31 8.35
N GLU A 142 7.13 -0.15 8.91
CA GLU A 142 5.90 0.12 9.67
C GLU A 142 4.85 0.89 8.85
N LEU A 143 5.11 1.13 7.55
CA LEU A 143 4.21 1.85 6.66
C LEU A 143 3.41 0.92 5.75
N ILE A 144 2.20 1.35 5.40
CA ILE A 144 1.49 0.88 4.22
C ILE A 144 1.51 1.98 3.16
N VAL A 145 1.63 1.60 1.90
CA VAL A 145 1.56 2.52 0.76
C VAL A 145 0.46 2.03 -0.18
N VAL A 146 -0.54 2.85 -0.36
CA VAL A 146 -1.76 2.54 -1.10
C VAL A 146 -1.89 3.47 -2.29
N GLY A 147 -2.06 2.92 -3.49
CA GLY A 147 -2.26 3.72 -4.69
C GLY A 147 -2.80 2.91 -5.85
N ASP A 148 -3.26 3.62 -6.88
CA ASP A 148 -3.91 3.04 -8.06
C ASP A 148 -2.95 2.74 -9.21
N ARG A 149 -1.71 3.27 -9.16
CA ARG A 149 -0.73 3.14 -10.25
C ARG A 149 0.48 2.31 -9.84
N ILE A 150 0.73 1.26 -10.61
CA ILE A 150 1.86 0.36 -10.37
C ILE A 150 3.20 1.08 -10.49
N PHE A 151 3.39 1.86 -11.58
CA PHE A 151 4.69 2.48 -11.88
C PHE A 151 5.05 3.67 -10.98
N THR A 152 4.11 4.18 -10.21
CA THR A 152 4.36 5.25 -9.25
C THR A 152 4.32 4.74 -7.81
N ASP A 153 3.19 4.20 -7.37
CA ASP A 153 2.92 3.91 -5.97
C ASP A 153 3.53 2.58 -5.52
N VAL A 154 3.28 1.50 -6.28
CA VAL A 154 3.86 0.19 -5.97
C VAL A 154 5.38 0.22 -6.11
N VAL A 155 5.90 0.86 -7.18
CA VAL A 155 7.35 1.02 -7.35
C VAL A 155 7.94 1.89 -6.26
N MET A 156 7.28 2.96 -5.82
CA MET A 156 7.73 3.79 -4.69
C MET A 156 7.86 2.95 -3.42
N ALA A 157 6.84 2.20 -3.06
CA ALA A 157 6.85 1.31 -1.90
C ALA A 157 7.99 0.28 -1.98
N ASN A 158 8.13 -0.39 -3.12
CA ASN A 158 9.13 -1.42 -3.30
C ASN A 158 10.57 -0.88 -3.38
N ARG A 159 10.76 0.37 -3.82
CA ARG A 159 12.06 1.08 -3.73
C ARG A 159 12.45 1.44 -2.29
N MET A 160 11.48 1.64 -1.41
CA MET A 160 11.73 1.87 0.02
C MET A 160 12.19 0.60 0.73
N ALA A 161 11.87 -0.58 0.22
CA ALA A 161 12.29 -1.84 0.82
C ALA A 161 13.82 -1.98 0.79
N LYS A 162 14.42 -2.33 1.93
CA LYS A 162 15.85 -2.63 2.01
C LYS A 162 16.13 -3.92 1.23
N ARG A 163 17.12 -3.89 0.33
CA ARG A 163 17.60 -5.11 -0.30
C ARG A 163 18.14 -6.05 0.77
N ARG A 164 17.59 -7.25 0.88
CA ARG A 164 18.25 -8.31 1.66
C ARG A 164 19.58 -8.59 0.98
N PRO A 165 20.73 -8.61 1.70
CA PRO A 165 21.96 -9.15 1.16
C PRO A 165 21.65 -10.58 0.71
N LYS A 166 22.08 -10.95 -0.51
CA LYS A 166 22.09 -12.35 -0.92
C LYS A 166 22.86 -13.12 0.14
N ARG A 167 22.22 -14.07 0.80
CA ARG A 167 22.97 -15.08 1.54
C ARG A 167 23.75 -15.86 0.49
N ASP A 168 25.03 -15.59 0.38
CA ASP A 168 25.93 -16.46 -0.36
C ASP A 168 25.83 -17.82 0.31
N ALA A 169 25.35 -18.80 -0.47
CA ALA A 169 25.25 -20.18 -0.06
C ALA A 169 26.65 -20.81 -0.17
N SER A 170 27.59 -20.35 0.65
CA SER A 170 28.87 -21.02 0.86
C SER A 170 29.63 -20.32 1.98
N THR A 171 29.48 -20.80 3.19
CA THR A 171 30.58 -21.05 4.14
C THR A 171 29.99 -21.67 5.41
N PRO A 172 30.28 -22.93 5.71
CA PRO A 172 30.15 -23.42 7.08
C PRO A 172 31.38 -22.93 7.83
N THR A 173 31.23 -21.84 8.59
CA THR A 173 32.30 -21.43 9.49
C THR A 173 32.00 -21.96 10.88
N ASN A 174 32.68 -23.04 11.23
CA ASN A 174 32.95 -23.39 12.61
C ASN A 174 33.62 -22.20 13.29
N SER A 175 33.03 -21.74 14.35
CA SER A 175 33.68 -20.94 15.39
C SER A 175 32.90 -21.13 16.67
N GLU A 176 33.14 -22.29 17.30
CA GLU A 176 33.18 -22.39 18.74
C GLU A 176 34.45 -21.63 19.18
N GLU A 177 34.30 -20.48 19.79
CA GLU A 177 35.19 -19.91 20.82
C GLU A 177 34.79 -18.44 21.05
N SER A 178 34.13 -18.24 22.14
CA SER A 178 34.12 -17.05 23.01
C SER A 178 32.81 -16.91 23.76
N ALA A 179 32.44 -17.92 24.52
CA ALA A 179 31.51 -17.79 25.61
C ALA A 179 32.27 -17.71 26.91
N GLU A 180 32.65 -16.50 27.32
CA GLU A 180 32.91 -16.20 28.73
C GLU A 180 33.08 -14.68 28.94
N LYS A 181 32.24 -14.19 29.83
CA LYS A 181 32.22 -12.88 30.52
C LYS A 181 31.15 -11.89 29.99
N LEU A 182 30.03 -11.96 30.63
CA LEU A 182 29.48 -10.91 31.50
C LEU A 182 28.09 -11.33 32.02
N GLN A 183 28.09 -12.06 33.13
CA GLN A 183 26.96 -12.13 34.07
C GLN A 183 26.90 -10.80 34.84
N GLN A 184 25.71 -10.24 34.87
CA GLN A 184 25.02 -9.53 35.95
C GLN A 184 24.21 -8.34 35.45
N SER A 185 22.92 -8.54 35.30
CA SER A 185 21.91 -7.89 36.14
C SER A 185 20.52 -8.32 35.71
N SER A 186 19.88 -9.04 36.59
CA SER A 186 18.54 -9.58 36.49
C SER A 186 17.50 -8.50 36.76
N ILE A 187 16.62 -8.24 35.77
CA ILE A 187 15.27 -7.73 36.02
C ILE A 187 14.32 -8.64 35.19
N PRO A 188 13.30 -9.25 35.79
CA PRO A 188 12.43 -10.18 35.07
C PRO A 188 11.50 -9.41 34.12
N ALA A 189 11.74 -9.52 32.82
CA ALA A 189 10.78 -9.10 31.80
C ALA A 189 9.69 -10.17 31.67
N THR A 190 8.45 -9.74 31.78
CA THR A 190 7.24 -10.52 31.49
C THR A 190 7.33 -11.25 30.16
N PRO A 191 6.96 -12.54 30.09
CA PRO A 191 7.01 -13.31 28.85
C PRO A 191 5.70 -13.17 28.07
N ASP A 192 5.54 -12.10 27.24
CA ASP A 192 4.47 -12.03 26.26
C ASP A 192 4.73 -10.98 25.18
N ALA A 193 5.80 -11.13 24.39
CA ALA A 193 5.97 -10.39 23.13
C ALA A 193 7.05 -10.99 22.22
N ALA A 194 7.35 -12.28 22.35
CA ALA A 194 8.33 -12.97 21.51
C ALA A 194 7.63 -13.86 20.50
N SER A 195 6.71 -13.31 19.70
CA SER A 195 6.14 -14.05 18.57
C SER A 195 6.37 -13.27 17.28
N THR A 196 7.30 -13.82 16.48
CA THR A 196 7.48 -13.55 15.05
C THR A 196 7.60 -12.07 14.63
N LYS A 197 8.71 -11.42 14.96
CA LYS A 197 9.25 -10.35 14.12
C LYS A 197 9.64 -10.97 12.77
N ASN A 198 8.65 -11.21 11.92
CA ASN A 198 8.88 -11.37 10.50
C ASN A 198 9.63 -10.12 10.05
N LEU A 199 10.88 -10.30 9.67
CA LEU A 199 11.80 -9.22 9.32
C LEU A 199 11.28 -8.57 8.03
N ARG A 200 10.31 -7.64 8.19
CA ARG A 200 9.80 -6.83 7.09
C ARG A 200 10.95 -5.98 6.58
N THR A 201 11.13 -5.93 5.29
CA THR A 201 12.23 -5.18 4.68
C THR A 201 11.81 -3.80 4.22
N GLY A 202 10.50 -3.48 4.22
CA GLY A 202 9.96 -2.20 3.78
C GLY A 202 8.45 -2.12 3.92
N PRO A 203 7.83 -1.09 3.33
CA PRO A 203 6.39 -0.86 3.39
C PRO A 203 5.58 -2.00 2.76
N LEU A 204 4.34 -2.17 3.25
CA LEU A 204 3.36 -2.99 2.55
C LEU A 204 2.85 -2.21 1.33
N SER A 205 3.12 -2.69 0.13
CA SER A 205 2.61 -2.12 -1.10
C SER A 205 1.20 -2.64 -1.40
N VAL A 206 0.22 -1.74 -1.47
CA VAL A 206 -1.17 -2.03 -1.76
C VAL A 206 -1.56 -1.38 -3.08
N TRP A 207 -2.01 -2.18 -4.03
CA TRP A 207 -2.51 -1.71 -5.31
C TRP A 207 -4.04 -1.72 -5.33
N THR A 208 -4.66 -0.56 -5.56
CA THR A 208 -6.10 -0.43 -5.76
C THR A 208 -6.43 -0.54 -7.25
N THR A 209 -7.35 -1.43 -7.60
CA THR A 209 -7.72 -1.71 -8.99
C THR A 209 -9.02 -1.06 -9.42
N GLY A 210 -9.83 -0.59 -8.46
CA GLY A 210 -11.06 0.14 -8.70
C GLY A 210 -10.78 1.51 -9.30
N VAL A 211 -11.42 1.81 -10.41
CA VAL A 211 -11.30 3.08 -11.12
C VAL A 211 -12.59 3.83 -10.95
N TRP A 212 -12.53 4.98 -10.31
CA TRP A 212 -13.69 5.85 -10.11
C TRP A 212 -14.03 6.61 -11.37
N GLU A 213 -13.00 7.03 -12.13
CA GLU A 213 -13.16 7.68 -13.41
C GLU A 213 -12.06 7.20 -14.38
N ARG A 214 -12.41 6.96 -15.64
CA ARG A 214 -11.47 6.48 -16.64
C ARG A 214 -10.57 7.61 -17.13
N GLU A 215 -9.38 7.70 -16.55
CA GLU A 215 -8.27 8.46 -17.13
C GLU A 215 -7.51 7.61 -18.14
N SER A 216 -7.02 8.23 -19.22
CA SER A 216 -6.16 7.67 -20.28
C SER A 216 -6.03 6.15 -20.27
N THR A 217 -6.95 5.48 -20.93
CA THR A 217 -7.07 4.01 -21.03
C THR A 217 -5.80 3.30 -21.48
N GLY A 218 -4.92 3.97 -22.23
CA GLY A 218 -3.68 3.39 -22.76
C GLY A 218 -2.66 2.99 -21.72
N MET A 219 -2.33 3.86 -20.75
CA MET A 219 -1.32 3.56 -19.73
C MET A 219 -1.80 2.47 -18.75
N ARG A 220 -3.07 2.49 -18.35
CA ARG A 220 -3.65 1.45 -17.49
C ARG A 220 -3.74 0.08 -18.18
N SER A 221 -4.02 0.08 -19.48
CA SER A 221 -4.05 -1.15 -20.27
C SER A 221 -2.64 -1.75 -20.34
N LEU A 222 -1.63 -0.90 -20.53
CA LEU A 222 -0.22 -1.28 -20.54
C LEU A 222 0.23 -1.80 -19.17
N GLU A 223 -0.14 -1.16 -18.07
CA GLU A 223 0.13 -1.62 -16.70
C GLU A 223 -0.48 -3.01 -16.43
N LYS A 224 -1.75 -3.22 -16.79
CA LYS A 224 -2.44 -4.51 -16.64
C LYS A 224 -1.80 -5.62 -17.48
N SER A 225 -1.47 -5.34 -18.74
CA SER A 225 -0.80 -6.29 -19.62
C SER A 225 0.58 -6.66 -19.11
N PHE A 226 1.32 -5.68 -18.62
CA PHE A 226 2.65 -5.85 -18.06
C PHE A 226 2.60 -6.70 -16.78
N MET A 227 1.63 -6.49 -15.90
CA MET A 227 1.40 -7.31 -14.70
C MET A 227 1.08 -8.76 -15.06
N GLY A 228 0.28 -9.00 -16.09
CA GLY A 228 0.00 -10.35 -16.59
C GLY A 228 1.28 -11.08 -17.01
N GLY A 229 2.17 -10.41 -17.72
CA GLY A 229 3.46 -10.94 -18.13
C GLY A 229 4.39 -11.22 -16.94
N ILE A 230 4.52 -10.26 -16.01
CA ILE A 230 5.38 -10.41 -14.84
C ILE A 230 4.90 -11.51 -13.90
N ARG A 231 3.58 -11.62 -13.66
CA ARG A 231 3.03 -12.73 -12.85
C ARG A 231 3.38 -14.08 -13.46
N ARG A 232 3.25 -14.24 -14.78
CA ARG A 232 3.66 -15.47 -15.48
C ARG A 232 5.15 -15.74 -15.33
N TYR A 233 5.99 -14.72 -15.49
CA TYR A 233 7.44 -14.85 -15.34
C TYR A 233 7.83 -15.24 -13.90
N ILE A 234 7.27 -14.61 -12.89
CA ILE A 234 7.55 -14.92 -11.47
C ILE A 234 7.01 -16.31 -11.08
N SER A 235 5.86 -16.73 -11.62
CA SER A 235 5.32 -18.07 -11.41
C SER A 235 6.16 -19.15 -12.12
N ALA A 236 6.81 -18.82 -13.22
CA ALA A 236 7.70 -19.73 -13.94
C ALA A 236 9.10 -19.85 -13.29
N ASP A 237 9.56 -18.79 -12.61
CA ASP A 237 10.89 -18.74 -11.95
C ASP A 237 10.90 -19.42 -10.57
N ASN A 238 9.86 -20.19 -10.28
CA ASN A 238 9.75 -21.15 -9.19
C ASN A 238 9.89 -20.73 -7.74
N GLY A 239 8.89 -21.13 -6.95
CA GLY A 239 9.09 -21.69 -5.59
C GLY A 239 9.56 -20.73 -4.52
N VAL A 240 9.56 -19.45 -4.78
CA VAL A 240 9.51 -18.46 -3.70
C VAL A 240 8.04 -18.26 -3.35
N GLU A 241 7.50 -19.23 -2.60
CA GLU A 241 6.39 -18.93 -1.72
C GLU A 241 6.65 -17.57 -1.13
N ALA A 242 5.72 -16.64 -1.38
CA ALA A 242 5.70 -15.38 -0.67
C ALA A 242 5.70 -15.72 0.82
N LYS A 243 6.88 -15.72 1.45
CA LYS A 243 7.06 -15.70 2.90
C LYS A 243 6.59 -14.36 3.46
N GLY A 244 5.40 -13.95 3.05
CA GLY A 244 4.58 -12.98 3.71
C GLY A 244 3.63 -13.76 4.58
N GLY A 245 3.64 -13.48 5.89
CA GLY A 245 2.61 -14.01 6.78
C GLY A 245 1.24 -13.74 6.17
N ASP A 246 0.24 -14.47 6.59
CA ASP A 246 -1.11 -14.49 6.03
C ASP A 246 -1.65 -13.08 5.69
N ILE A 247 -1.46 -12.67 4.43
CA ILE A 247 -1.86 -11.36 3.91
C ILE A 247 -3.39 -11.30 3.80
N SER A 248 -4.05 -12.45 3.70
CA SER A 248 -5.50 -12.56 3.54
C SER A 248 -6.25 -11.92 4.72
N ARG A 249 -5.67 -11.93 5.91
CA ARG A 249 -6.22 -11.28 7.11
C ARG A 249 -6.38 -9.76 7.00
N PHE A 250 -5.65 -9.11 6.08
CA PHE A 250 -5.72 -7.67 5.85
C PHE A 250 -6.79 -7.29 4.84
N ILE A 251 -7.44 -8.28 4.23
CA ILE A 251 -8.39 -8.07 3.14
C ILE A 251 -9.78 -8.49 3.60
N ARG A 252 -10.71 -7.53 3.61
CA ARG A 252 -12.14 -7.78 3.82
C ARG A 252 -12.80 -8.22 2.51
N PRO A 253 -13.90 -8.98 2.56
CA PRO A 253 -14.70 -9.28 1.36
C PRO A 253 -15.16 -7.98 0.68
N ASP A 254 -15.35 -8.05 -0.64
CA ASP A 254 -15.77 -6.89 -1.43
C ASP A 254 -17.22 -6.50 -1.04
N PRO A 255 -17.46 -5.29 -0.51
CA PRO A 255 -18.79 -4.85 -0.11
C PRO A 255 -19.78 -4.82 -1.29
N VAL A 256 -19.28 -4.65 -2.52
CA VAL A 256 -20.12 -4.65 -3.73
C VAL A 256 -20.58 -6.06 -4.10
N SER A 257 -19.78 -7.09 -3.80
CA SER A 257 -20.17 -8.49 -4.05
C SER A 257 -21.27 -8.97 -3.09
N GLU A 258 -21.33 -8.43 -1.89
CA GLU A 258 -22.40 -8.73 -0.94
C GLU A 258 -23.74 -8.12 -1.36
N ASP A 259 -23.75 -6.88 -1.86
CA ASP A 259 -24.97 -6.22 -2.33
C ASP A 259 -25.54 -6.91 -3.58
N VAL A 260 -24.69 -7.30 -4.54
CA VAL A 260 -25.12 -8.05 -5.72
C VAL A 260 -25.69 -9.42 -5.33
N SER A 261 -25.02 -10.13 -4.40
CA SER A 261 -25.49 -11.42 -3.92
C SER A 261 -26.80 -11.32 -3.12
N LYS A 262 -27.00 -10.23 -2.38
CA LYS A 262 -28.25 -9.93 -1.67
C LYS A 262 -29.41 -9.64 -2.66
N VAL A 263 -29.18 -8.77 -3.65
CA VAL A 263 -30.16 -8.43 -4.67
C VAL A 263 -30.53 -9.65 -5.52
N GLU A 264 -29.56 -10.50 -5.87
CA GLU A 264 -29.83 -11.76 -6.59
C GLU A 264 -30.62 -12.75 -5.74
N ARG A 265 -30.29 -12.92 -4.45
CA ARG A 265 -31.08 -13.78 -3.52
C ARG A 265 -32.50 -13.26 -3.35
N GLU A 266 -32.69 -11.97 -3.12
CA GLU A 266 -34.02 -11.36 -3.00
C GLU A 266 -34.82 -11.49 -4.29
N SER A 267 -34.21 -11.29 -5.46
CA SER A 267 -34.85 -11.46 -6.75
C SER A 267 -35.21 -12.93 -7.04
N PHE A 268 -34.38 -13.88 -6.60
CA PHE A 268 -34.61 -15.32 -6.71
C PHE A 268 -35.77 -15.77 -5.80
N VAL A 269 -35.74 -15.37 -4.53
CA VAL A 269 -36.81 -15.65 -3.56
C VAL A 269 -38.13 -15.07 -4.02
N ARG A 270 -38.14 -13.83 -4.53
CA ARG A 270 -39.34 -13.20 -5.08
C ARG A 270 -39.90 -13.91 -6.30
N ARG A 271 -39.04 -14.44 -7.17
CA ARG A 271 -39.43 -15.28 -8.32
C ARG A 271 -40.03 -16.64 -7.87
N LEU A 272 -39.45 -17.27 -6.87
CA LEU A 272 -39.98 -18.52 -6.29
C LEU A 272 -41.35 -18.27 -5.64
N TRP A 273 -41.52 -17.22 -4.85
CA TRP A 273 -42.79 -16.85 -4.22
C TRP A 273 -43.89 -16.57 -5.22
N ASN A 274 -43.58 -15.89 -6.30
CA ASN A 274 -44.55 -15.61 -7.38
C ASN A 274 -44.91 -16.87 -8.18
N ARG A 275 -44.07 -17.89 -8.21
CA ARG A 275 -44.39 -19.19 -8.87
C ARG A 275 -45.27 -20.05 -7.99
N VAL A 276 -45.05 -20.06 -6.66
CA VAL A 276 -45.89 -20.82 -5.71
C VAL A 276 -47.31 -20.23 -5.53
N ARG A 277 -47.49 -18.92 -5.75
CA ARG A 277 -48.81 -18.27 -5.68
C ARG A 277 -49.66 -18.43 -6.94
N ARG A 278 -49.12 -19.01 -8.02
CA ARG A 278 -49.85 -19.23 -9.29
C ARG A 278 -50.24 -20.71 -9.50
N THR A 279 -49.95 -21.57 -8.55
CA THR A 279 -50.44 -22.92 -8.42
C THR A 279 -51.47 -22.98 -7.30
#